data_f8f91c03377d07bcf1278b271e9f6590
#
_entry.id   f8f91c03377d07bcf1278b271e9f6590
#
_cell.length_a   1.000
_cell.length_b   1.000
_cell.length_c   1.000
_cell.angle_alpha   90.00
_cell.angle_beta   90.00
_cell.angle_gamma   90.00
#
_symmetry.space_group_name_H-M   'P 1'
#
loop_
_entity.id
_entity.type
_entity.pdbx_description
1 polymer ?
#
loop_
_entity_poly.entity_id
_entity_poly.type
_entity_poly.pdbx_seq_one_letter_code
_entity_poly.pdbx_strand_id
1 'polypeptide(L)' 'MPLLTLTSDIGQQDFLIGAVKGQLLQRIETFTLVDISHNLSPFNYPQAAYVCRNAIKNFPAGTFHLILVN' A
#
# COMPACT_ATOMS: atom_id res chain seq x y z
N MET A 1 -10.78 -13.89 -5.00
CA MET A 1 -9.86 -13.43 -3.96
C MET A 1 -9.78 -11.92 -3.97
N PRO A 2 -9.89 -11.26 -2.81
CA PRO A 2 -9.72 -9.83 -2.76
C PRO A 2 -8.29 -9.45 -3.14
N LEU A 3 -8.16 -8.32 -3.81
CA LEU A 3 -6.87 -7.75 -4.18
C LEU A 3 -6.67 -6.47 -3.37
N LEU A 4 -5.55 -6.37 -2.69
CA LEU A 4 -5.22 -5.24 -1.84
C LEU A 4 -3.89 -4.67 -2.27
N THR A 5 -3.83 -3.37 -2.54
CA THR A 5 -2.56 -2.69 -2.78
C THR A 5 -2.13 -1.93 -1.54
N LEU A 6 -0.83 -1.78 -1.36
CA LEU A 6 -0.27 -1.07 -0.22
C LEU A 6 0.74 -0.04 -0.71
N THR A 7 0.54 1.19 -0.28
CA THR A 7 1.41 2.32 -0.61
C THR A 7 1.75 3.06 0.68
N SER A 8 3.01 3.41 0.87
CA SER A 8 3.40 4.09 2.10
C SER A 8 4.66 4.93 1.92
N ASP A 9 4.97 5.71 2.95
CA ASP A 9 6.23 6.45 3.06
C ASP A 9 7.14 5.87 4.15
N ILE A 10 6.84 4.64 4.61
CA ILE A 10 7.55 4.05 5.75
C ILE A 10 8.94 3.53 5.36
N GLY A 11 9.12 3.15 4.12
CA GLY A 11 10.36 2.50 3.67
C GLY A 11 10.31 1.00 3.88
N GLN A 12 11.30 0.29 3.33
CA GLN A 12 11.34 -1.16 3.39
C GLN A 12 12.56 -1.71 4.14
N GLN A 13 13.39 -0.84 4.68
CA GLN A 13 14.64 -1.26 5.31
C GLN A 13 14.46 -1.69 6.76
N ASP A 14 13.32 -1.38 7.35
CA ASP A 14 13.01 -1.72 8.73
C ASP A 14 11.94 -2.78 8.77
N PHE A 15 11.53 -3.18 9.97
CA PHE A 15 10.50 -4.20 10.16
C PHE A 15 9.07 -3.66 10.01
N LEU A 16 8.88 -2.35 9.89
CA LEU A 16 7.55 -1.73 10.00
C LEU A 16 6.59 -2.21 8.91
N ILE A 17 7.04 -2.29 7.66
CA ILE A 17 6.17 -2.78 6.59
C ILE A 17 5.81 -4.24 6.79
N GLY A 18 6.76 -5.05 7.23
CA GLY A 18 6.47 -6.44 7.56
C GLY A 18 5.45 -6.56 8.67
N ALA A 19 5.54 -5.70 9.69
CA ALA A 19 4.58 -5.69 10.78
C ALA A 19 3.18 -5.31 10.31
N VAL A 20 3.07 -4.31 9.42
CA VAL A 20 1.78 -3.92 8.85
C VAL A 20 1.16 -5.08 8.08
N LYS A 21 1.95 -5.75 7.25
CA LYS A 21 1.46 -6.91 6.49
C LYS A 21 1.03 -8.03 7.42
N GLY A 22 1.77 -8.26 8.49
CA GLY A 22 1.42 -9.27 9.49
C GLY A 22 0.08 -8.97 10.15
N GLN A 23 -0.16 -7.71 10.50
CA GLN A 23 -1.45 -7.31 11.07
C GLN A 23 -2.59 -7.53 10.07
N LEU A 24 -2.37 -7.23 8.81
CA LEU A 24 -3.38 -7.47 7.77
C LEU A 24 -3.69 -8.96 7.64
N LEU A 25 -2.66 -9.81 7.67
CA LEU A 25 -2.84 -11.25 7.56
C LEU A 25 -3.62 -11.84 8.73
N GLN A 26 -3.53 -11.24 9.91
CA GLN A 26 -4.30 -11.69 11.07
C GLN A 26 -5.78 -11.34 10.97
N ARG A 27 -6.13 -10.30 10.21
CA ARG A 27 -7.48 -9.76 10.19
C ARG A 27 -8.26 -10.11 8.94
N ILE A 28 -7.58 -10.48 7.88
CA ILE A 28 -8.19 -10.81 6.58
C ILE A 28 -7.76 -12.22 6.22
N GLU A 29 -8.73 -13.12 6.07
CA GLU A 29 -8.43 -14.54 5.89
C GLU A 29 -7.67 -14.82 4.60
N THR A 30 -8.15 -14.26 3.51
CA THR A 30 -7.60 -14.58 2.18
C THR A 30 -7.58 -13.33 1.33
N PHE A 31 -6.39 -12.94 0.86
CA PHE A 31 -6.26 -11.81 -0.05
C PHE A 31 -4.90 -11.89 -0.74
N THR A 32 -4.78 -11.19 -1.85
CA THR A 32 -3.52 -11.04 -2.57
C THR A 32 -3.02 -9.62 -2.32
N LEU A 33 -1.79 -9.48 -1.86
CA LEU A 33 -1.20 -8.19 -1.54
C LEU A 33 -0.21 -7.79 -2.62
N VAL A 34 -0.37 -6.57 -3.12
CA VAL A 34 0.56 -5.99 -4.09
C VAL A 34 1.10 -4.68 -3.53
N ASP A 35 2.41 -4.60 -3.39
CA ASP A 35 3.06 -3.37 -2.97
C ASP A 35 3.19 -2.42 -4.15
N ILE A 36 2.76 -1.18 -3.97
CA ILE A 36 2.95 -0.14 -4.97
C ILE A 36 4.29 0.55 -4.74
N SER A 37 4.46 1.15 -3.57
CA SER A 37 5.71 1.79 -3.19
C SER A 37 5.71 2.04 -1.70
N HIS A 38 6.88 1.94 -1.08
CA HIS A 38 7.07 2.30 0.32
C HIS A 38 8.14 3.37 0.48
N ASN A 39 8.53 3.98 -0.64
CA ASN A 39 9.61 4.97 -0.66
C ASN A 39 9.11 6.37 -1.03
N LEU A 40 7.85 6.66 -0.74
CA LEU A 40 7.33 8.01 -0.93
C LEU A 40 8.04 8.95 0.04
N SER A 41 8.27 10.18 -0.40
CA SER A 41 8.86 11.19 0.49
C SER A 41 7.87 11.55 1.58
N PRO A 42 8.30 11.58 2.85
CA PRO A 42 7.41 11.95 3.95
C PRO A 42 6.79 13.34 3.72
N PHE A 43 5.51 13.47 4.06
CA PHE A 43 4.76 14.72 3.95
C PHE A 43 4.63 15.27 2.54
N ASN A 44 5.04 14.53 1.52
CA ASN A 44 4.89 14.96 0.13
C ASN A 44 3.57 14.39 -0.42
N TYR A 45 2.47 15.01 -0.05
CA TYR A 45 1.14 14.54 -0.46
C TYR A 45 0.90 14.65 -1.96
N PRO A 46 1.39 15.68 -2.67
CA PRO A 46 1.28 15.70 -4.14
C PRO A 46 1.96 14.50 -4.79
N GLN A 47 3.12 14.07 -4.30
CA GLN A 47 3.79 12.88 -4.81
C GLN A 47 2.95 11.63 -4.56
N ALA A 48 2.42 11.50 -3.35
CA ALA A 48 1.60 10.36 -2.99
C ALA A 48 0.36 10.27 -3.89
N ALA A 49 -0.30 11.40 -4.10
CA ALA A 49 -1.48 11.46 -4.97
C ALA A 49 -1.12 11.09 -6.40
N TYR A 50 -0.01 11.57 -6.91
CA TYR A 50 0.45 11.28 -8.27
C TYR A 50 0.72 9.78 -8.44
N VAL A 51 1.49 9.20 -7.53
CA VAL A 51 1.85 7.77 -7.58
C VAL A 51 0.60 6.90 -7.48
N CYS A 52 -0.24 7.17 -6.50
CA CYS A 52 -1.44 6.36 -6.27
C CYS A 52 -2.40 6.46 -7.44
N ARG A 53 -2.65 7.67 -7.97
CA ARG A 53 -3.56 7.83 -9.10
C ARG A 53 -3.10 7.05 -10.31
N ASN A 54 -1.80 7.07 -10.59
CA ASN A 54 -1.28 6.37 -11.76
C ASN A 54 -1.20 4.86 -11.56
N ALA A 55 -0.94 4.41 -10.34
CA ALA A 55 -0.90 2.98 -10.03
C ALA A 55 -2.30 2.37 -10.04
N ILE A 56 -3.27 3.04 -9.39
CA ILE A 56 -4.63 2.52 -9.19
C ILE A 56 -5.33 2.24 -10.53
N LYS A 57 -5.07 3.06 -11.53
CA LYS A 57 -5.66 2.87 -12.86
C LYS A 57 -5.36 1.51 -13.48
N ASN A 58 -4.30 0.86 -13.04
CA ASN A 58 -3.87 -0.40 -13.62
C ASN A 58 -4.43 -1.61 -12.88
N PHE A 59 -5.27 -1.41 -11.89
CA PHE A 59 -5.83 -2.51 -11.10
C PHE A 59 -7.31 -2.71 -11.43
N PRO A 60 -7.80 -3.95 -11.28
CA PRO A 60 -9.21 -4.24 -11.55
C PRO A 60 -10.15 -3.46 -10.65
N ALA A 61 -11.36 -3.22 -11.13
CA ALA A 61 -12.42 -2.65 -10.30
C ALA A 61 -12.65 -3.57 -9.09
N GLY A 62 -12.91 -2.97 -7.93
CA GLY A 62 -13.11 -3.72 -6.70
C GLY A 62 -11.82 -3.99 -5.92
N THR A 63 -10.68 -3.54 -6.43
CA THR A 63 -9.43 -3.62 -5.68
C THR A 63 -9.45 -2.65 -4.50
N PHE A 64 -8.98 -3.11 -3.34
CA PHE A 64 -8.82 -2.25 -2.16
C PHE A 64 -7.44 -1.63 -2.16
N HIS A 65 -7.37 -0.34 -1.88
CA HIS A 65 -6.10 0.39 -1.86
C HIS A 65 -5.88 0.99 -0.48
N LEU A 66 -4.81 0.57 0.19
CA LEU A 66 -4.44 1.09 1.50
C LEU A 66 -3.22 2.00 1.34
N ILE A 67 -3.36 3.24 1.79
CA ILE A 67 -2.33 4.26 1.64
C ILE A 67 -1.98 4.79 3.02
N LEU A 68 -0.73 4.59 3.42
CA LEU A 68 -0.22 4.97 4.74
C LEU A 68 0.85 6.04 4.57
N VAL A 69 0.46 7.30 4.73
CA VAL A 69 1.38 8.43 4.60
C VAL A 69 1.22 9.39 5.77
N ASN A 70 2.32 10.03 6.14
CA ASN A 70 2.30 11.08 7.16
C ASN A 70 2.02 12.43 6.55
#